data_53f6117aee23477e2bbf07ea0d4eace6
#
_entry.id   53f6117aee23477e2bbf07ea0d4eace6
#
_cell.length_a   1.000
_cell.length_b   1.000
_cell.length_c   1.000
_cell.angle_alpha   90.00
_cell.angle_beta   90.00
_cell.angle_gamma   90.00
#
_symmetry.space_group_name_H-M   'P 1'
#
loop_
_entity.id
_entity.type
_entity.pdbx_description
1 polymer ?
#
loop_
_entity_poly.entity_id
_entity_poly.type
_entity_poly.pdbx_seq_one_letter_code
_entity_poly.pdbx_strand_id
1 'polypeptide(L)'
;MRVLFVGDIVGSPGRQIVRDRLADIVAQKKIDLVIANGENSAAGFGITPRLADEFLHDGIDVLTGGNHSWDRREIMDYLPHEPRLLRPANFPDGSPGSGLFCGTAKNGVKYAVLNLQGRTFLPAIDDPFRKADSELARLSPDIDFVFVDMHAETTSEKVAMGWYLDGRATAVVGTHTHVTTADEHVLPQGTAYITDVGMTGPHGGVIGMDRQGIIKKFLDGLPARFEVAEGDIQMNTVLIETADESPRNSAGRLRARSIERLRLRLDT
;
A
#
# COMPACT_ATOMS: atom_id res chain seq x y z
N MET A 1 0.53 19.19 3.02
CA MET A 1 1.24 17.92 3.18
C MET A 1 1.22 17.18 1.85
N ARG A 2 2.34 16.55 1.47
CA ARG A 2 2.48 15.71 0.28
C ARG A 2 2.87 14.31 0.67
N VAL A 3 2.07 13.34 0.27
CA VAL A 3 2.26 11.92 0.60
C VAL A 3 2.45 11.14 -0.69
N LEU A 4 3.50 10.33 -0.75
CA LEU A 4 3.76 9.38 -1.83
C LEU A 4 3.40 7.99 -1.34
N PHE A 5 2.56 7.28 -2.08
CA PHE A 5 2.34 5.86 -1.88
C PHE A 5 2.89 5.06 -3.06
N VAL A 6 3.72 4.07 -2.77
CA VAL A 6 4.32 3.16 -3.74
C VAL A 6 3.51 1.87 -3.74
N GLY A 7 2.95 1.50 -4.90
CA GLY A 7 2.19 0.26 -5.05
C GLY A 7 3.06 -0.99 -4.93
N ASP A 8 2.41 -2.14 -4.80
CA ASP A 8 2.97 -3.46 -4.50
C ASP A 8 4.37 -3.71 -5.06
N ILE A 9 5.40 -3.70 -4.19
CA ILE A 9 6.79 -3.89 -4.60
C ILE A 9 7.06 -5.37 -4.86
N VAL A 10 7.34 -5.74 -6.12
CA VAL A 10 7.50 -7.14 -6.57
C VAL A 10 8.95 -7.48 -6.85
N GLY A 11 9.50 -8.38 -6.05
CA GLY A 11 10.81 -9.02 -6.25
C GLY A 11 11.99 -8.05 -6.30
N SER A 12 13.13 -8.53 -6.83
CA SER A 12 14.35 -7.73 -6.99
C SER A 12 14.20 -6.54 -7.96
N PRO A 13 13.47 -6.66 -9.10
CA PRO A 13 13.28 -5.51 -9.98
C PRO A 13 12.52 -4.37 -9.31
N GLY A 14 11.47 -4.68 -8.52
CA GLY A 14 10.72 -3.68 -7.76
C GLY A 14 11.58 -2.98 -6.71
N ARG A 15 12.41 -3.75 -5.98
CA ARG A 15 13.36 -3.17 -5.01
C ARG A 15 14.40 -2.27 -5.68
N GLN A 16 14.88 -2.67 -6.85
CA GLN A 16 15.88 -1.89 -7.58
C GLN A 16 15.33 -0.52 -7.99
N ILE A 17 14.16 -0.46 -8.65
CA ILE A 17 13.62 0.83 -9.10
C ILE A 17 13.28 1.76 -7.92
N VAL A 18 12.82 1.20 -6.79
CA VAL A 18 12.60 1.98 -5.56
C VAL A 18 13.93 2.60 -5.10
N ARG A 19 14.99 1.82 -4.97
CA ARG A 19 16.32 2.31 -4.57
C ARG A 19 16.86 3.39 -5.52
N ASP A 20 16.65 3.20 -6.82
CA ASP A 20 17.22 4.08 -7.85
C ASP A 20 16.44 5.39 -8.03
N ARG A 21 15.14 5.42 -7.68
CA ARG A 21 14.24 6.55 -8.02
C ARG A 21 13.58 7.23 -6.83
N LEU A 22 13.48 6.56 -5.67
CA LEU A 22 12.71 7.10 -4.54
C LEU A 22 13.27 8.42 -4.03
N ALA A 23 14.58 8.52 -3.81
CA ALA A 23 15.20 9.74 -3.29
C ALA A 23 14.98 10.93 -4.21
N ASP A 24 15.09 10.74 -5.54
CA ASP A 24 14.88 11.78 -6.53
C ASP A 24 13.45 12.29 -6.54
N ILE A 25 12.46 11.39 -6.55
CA ILE A 25 11.05 11.79 -6.54
C ILE A 25 10.67 12.49 -5.22
N VAL A 26 11.18 12.00 -4.09
CA VAL A 26 10.98 12.63 -2.77
C VAL A 26 11.51 14.07 -2.77
N ALA A 27 12.70 14.30 -3.32
CA ALA A 27 13.29 15.63 -3.40
C ALA A 27 12.54 16.54 -4.39
N GLN A 28 12.29 16.07 -5.61
CA GLN A 28 11.63 16.84 -6.67
C GLN A 28 10.19 17.23 -6.31
N LYS A 29 9.43 16.30 -5.73
CA LYS A 29 8.03 16.51 -5.36
C LYS A 29 7.86 17.06 -3.95
N LYS A 30 8.96 17.21 -3.19
CA LYS A 30 8.95 17.70 -1.78
C LYS A 30 8.00 16.86 -0.92
N ILE A 31 8.23 15.56 -0.91
CA ILE A 31 7.38 14.59 -0.18
C ILE A 31 7.64 14.67 1.32
N ASP A 32 6.58 14.77 2.09
CA ASP A 32 6.61 14.80 3.55
C ASP A 32 6.53 13.42 4.20
N LEU A 33 5.87 12.45 3.51
CA LEU A 33 5.63 11.09 4.00
C LEU A 33 5.65 10.11 2.83
N VAL A 34 6.40 9.01 2.96
CA VAL A 34 6.45 7.91 2.00
C VAL A 34 5.87 6.65 2.62
N ILE A 35 4.85 6.08 1.98
CA ILE A 35 4.25 4.80 2.35
C ILE A 35 4.42 3.84 1.17
N ALA A 36 4.64 2.55 1.41
CA ALA A 36 4.78 1.57 0.33
C ALA A 36 4.16 0.22 0.73
N ASN A 37 3.58 -0.49 -0.23
CA ASN A 37 3.22 -1.89 -0.01
C ASN A 37 4.43 -2.78 -0.36
N GLY A 38 4.96 -3.48 0.66
CA GLY A 38 6.17 -4.28 0.56
C GLY A 38 5.94 -5.79 0.50
N GLU A 39 4.69 -6.26 0.48
CA GLU A 39 4.36 -7.67 0.71
C GLU A 39 4.95 -8.66 -0.30
N ASN A 40 5.24 -8.20 -1.53
CA ASN A 40 5.75 -9.06 -2.61
C ASN A 40 7.26 -8.88 -2.88
N SER A 41 7.97 -8.21 -1.99
CA SER A 41 9.37 -7.82 -2.20
C SER A 41 10.39 -8.98 -2.11
N ALA A 42 10.06 -10.07 -1.40
CA ALA A 42 10.95 -11.23 -1.25
C ALA A 42 10.70 -12.29 -2.33
N ALA A 43 11.29 -12.10 -3.50
CA ALA A 43 11.14 -13.00 -4.67
C ALA A 43 9.68 -13.19 -5.12
N GLY A 44 8.87 -12.15 -5.01
CA GLY A 44 7.48 -12.11 -5.45
C GLY A 44 6.44 -12.46 -4.38
N PHE A 45 6.85 -12.97 -3.20
CA PHE A 45 5.95 -13.36 -2.13
C PHE A 45 6.57 -13.11 -0.76
N GLY A 46 5.87 -12.33 0.09
CA GLY A 46 6.32 -11.98 1.43
C GLY A 46 7.40 -10.89 1.45
N ILE A 47 7.78 -10.51 2.66
CA ILE A 47 8.89 -9.62 2.98
C ILE A 47 9.75 -10.24 4.06
N THR A 48 11.07 -10.01 4.04
CA THR A 48 11.99 -10.46 5.09
C THR A 48 12.36 -9.30 6.01
N PRO A 49 12.81 -9.55 7.27
CA PRO A 49 13.31 -8.51 8.16
C PRO A 49 14.36 -7.61 7.49
N ARG A 50 15.35 -8.22 6.85
CA ARG A 50 16.41 -7.49 6.14
C ARG A 50 15.87 -6.54 5.06
N LEU A 51 14.87 -6.99 4.28
CA LEU A 51 14.28 -6.14 3.24
C LEU A 51 13.43 -5.01 3.84
N ALA A 52 12.74 -5.27 4.95
CA ALA A 52 12.03 -4.22 5.67
C ALA A 52 12.99 -3.14 6.18
N ASP A 53 14.12 -3.54 6.81
CA ASP A 53 15.16 -2.61 7.25
C ASP A 53 15.75 -1.81 6.07
N GLU A 54 16.04 -2.46 4.95
CA GLU A 54 16.54 -1.80 3.74
C GLU A 54 15.57 -0.72 3.26
N PHE A 55 14.28 -1.02 3.12
CA PHE A 55 13.28 -0.06 2.67
C PHE A 55 13.11 1.13 3.63
N LEU A 56 13.09 0.88 4.93
CA LEU A 56 12.99 1.93 5.94
C LEU A 56 14.23 2.82 5.95
N HIS A 57 15.42 2.23 5.69
CA HIS A 57 16.67 2.98 5.54
C HIS A 57 16.68 3.83 4.25
N ASP A 58 16.13 3.31 3.16
CA ASP A 58 16.07 3.98 1.85
C ASP A 58 15.04 5.12 1.81
N GLY A 59 14.31 5.37 2.90
CA GLY A 59 13.44 6.54 3.07
C GLY A 59 11.95 6.26 2.96
N ILE A 60 11.51 5.00 3.01
CA ILE A 60 10.11 4.65 3.24
C ILE A 60 9.82 4.82 4.74
N ASP A 61 8.79 5.57 5.07
CA ASP A 61 8.40 5.85 6.46
C ASP A 61 7.52 4.75 7.06
N VAL A 62 6.64 4.13 6.24
CA VAL A 62 5.73 3.05 6.65
C VAL A 62 5.59 2.02 5.53
N LEU A 63 5.65 0.74 5.88
CA LEU A 63 5.40 -0.38 4.99
C LEU A 63 4.04 -1.01 5.31
N THR A 64 3.20 -1.23 4.29
CA THR A 64 1.98 -2.02 4.37
C THR A 64 2.21 -3.42 3.79
N GLY A 65 1.37 -4.36 4.18
CA GLY A 65 1.36 -5.74 3.71
C GLY A 65 0.00 -6.14 3.11
N GLY A 66 -0.25 -7.43 3.05
CA GLY A 66 -1.48 -8.00 2.53
C GLY A 66 -1.56 -9.51 2.80
N ASN A 67 -2.12 -10.30 1.87
CA ASN A 67 -2.31 -11.74 2.04
C ASN A 67 -1.00 -12.54 2.08
N HIS A 68 0.12 -11.97 1.61
CA HIS A 68 1.45 -12.59 1.67
C HIS A 68 2.27 -12.18 2.91
N SER A 69 1.66 -11.52 3.90
CA SER A 69 2.36 -11.05 5.10
C SER A 69 3.09 -12.17 5.87
N TRP A 70 2.65 -13.44 5.74
CA TRP A 70 3.20 -14.58 6.47
C TRP A 70 4.07 -15.53 5.63
N ASP A 71 4.29 -15.26 4.33
CA ASP A 71 4.98 -16.17 3.42
C ASP A 71 6.47 -16.33 3.74
N ARG A 72 7.05 -15.40 4.50
CA ARG A 72 8.40 -15.49 5.07
C ARG A 72 8.30 -15.68 6.57
N ARG A 73 8.52 -16.91 7.04
CA ARG A 73 8.30 -17.28 8.45
C ARG A 73 9.04 -16.37 9.44
N GLU A 74 10.25 -15.96 9.10
CA GLU A 74 11.10 -15.09 9.91
C GLU A 74 10.49 -13.71 10.20
N ILE A 75 9.48 -13.28 9.39
CA ILE A 75 8.81 -12.00 9.62
C ILE A 75 7.94 -12.00 10.87
N MET A 76 7.48 -13.17 11.30
CA MET A 76 6.59 -13.31 12.48
C MET A 76 7.27 -12.83 13.76
N ASP A 77 8.56 -13.12 13.91
CA ASP A 77 9.36 -12.68 15.06
C ASP A 77 9.77 -11.21 14.97
N TYR A 78 9.82 -10.66 13.75
CA TYR A 78 10.24 -9.27 13.51
C TYR A 78 9.10 -8.25 13.65
N LEU A 79 7.91 -8.57 13.15
CA LEU A 79 6.73 -7.68 13.15
C LEU A 79 6.41 -7.03 14.52
N PRO A 80 6.51 -7.73 15.68
CA PRO A 80 6.27 -7.10 16.97
C PRO A 80 7.28 -6.03 17.36
N HIS A 81 8.47 -6.00 16.71
CA HIS A 81 9.58 -5.11 17.05
C HIS A 81 9.74 -3.93 16.09
N GLU A 82 9.11 -3.99 14.90
CA GLU A 82 9.14 -2.88 13.94
C GLU A 82 7.69 -2.39 13.67
N PRO A 83 7.23 -1.37 14.40
CA PRO A 83 5.85 -0.90 14.30
C PRO A 83 5.51 -0.23 12.96
N ARG A 84 6.52 0.14 12.16
CA ARG A 84 6.33 0.75 10.82
C ARG A 84 6.12 -0.29 9.72
N LEU A 85 6.27 -1.59 10.02
CA LEU A 85 5.88 -2.66 9.12
C LEU A 85 4.51 -3.18 9.55
N LEU A 86 3.50 -2.94 8.71
CA LEU A 86 2.11 -3.29 8.99
C LEU A 86 1.73 -4.61 8.30
N ARG A 87 0.94 -5.39 8.99
CA ARG A 87 0.09 -6.43 8.40
C ARG A 87 -1.35 -5.94 8.32
N PRO A 88 -2.25 -6.54 7.55
CA PRO A 88 -3.66 -6.19 7.61
C PRO A 88 -4.23 -6.25 9.05
N ALA A 89 -4.90 -5.17 9.48
CA ALA A 89 -5.40 -5.03 10.84
C ALA A 89 -6.47 -6.07 11.18
N ASN A 90 -7.22 -6.50 10.16
CA ASN A 90 -8.31 -7.47 10.30
C ASN A 90 -7.87 -8.94 10.27
N PHE A 91 -6.58 -9.26 10.45
CA PHE A 91 -6.20 -10.60 10.91
C PHE A 91 -6.69 -10.83 12.35
N PRO A 92 -6.95 -12.09 12.74
CA PRO A 92 -7.44 -12.41 14.07
C PRO A 92 -6.58 -11.83 15.19
N ASP A 93 -7.21 -11.51 16.32
CA ASP A 93 -6.51 -11.04 17.51
C ASP A 93 -5.41 -12.02 17.95
N GLY A 94 -4.26 -11.49 18.37
CA GLY A 94 -3.08 -12.29 18.73
C GLY A 94 -2.12 -12.55 17.57
N SER A 95 -2.46 -12.20 16.33
CA SER A 95 -1.50 -12.25 15.22
C SER A 95 -0.33 -11.27 15.47
N PRO A 96 0.93 -11.66 15.14
CA PRO A 96 2.10 -10.80 15.38
C PRO A 96 2.01 -9.44 14.69
N GLY A 97 2.55 -8.39 15.31
CA GLY A 97 2.60 -7.04 14.76
C GLY A 97 1.27 -6.30 14.78
N SER A 98 1.23 -5.16 14.13
CA SER A 98 0.09 -4.24 14.08
C SER A 98 -0.38 -3.98 12.65
N GLY A 99 -1.64 -3.62 12.48
CA GLY A 99 -2.17 -3.11 11.22
C GLY A 99 -2.38 -1.60 11.22
N LEU A 100 -2.03 -0.92 12.31
CA LEU A 100 -2.13 0.53 12.47
C LEU A 100 -0.82 1.08 13.01
N PHE A 101 -0.32 2.14 12.39
CA PHE A 101 0.82 2.93 12.87
C PHE A 101 0.47 4.41 12.91
N CYS A 102 0.89 5.10 13.96
CA CYS A 102 0.78 6.54 14.11
C CYS A 102 2.16 7.16 14.22
N GLY A 103 2.41 8.24 13.48
CA GLY A 103 3.68 8.94 13.44
C GLY A 103 3.55 10.44 13.20
N THR A 104 4.69 11.09 13.03
CA THR A 104 4.78 12.51 12.66
C THR A 104 5.60 12.64 11.39
N ALA A 105 5.02 13.28 10.37
CA ALA A 105 5.68 13.50 9.09
C ALA A 105 6.76 14.60 9.19
N LYS A 106 7.60 14.74 8.14
CA LYS A 106 8.69 15.72 8.09
C LYS A 106 8.23 17.17 8.32
N ASN A 107 7.01 17.49 7.90
CA ASN A 107 6.39 18.81 8.09
C ASN A 107 5.66 18.99 9.42
N GLY A 108 5.77 18.04 10.36
CA GLY A 108 5.16 18.09 11.69
C GLY A 108 3.71 17.61 11.77
N VAL A 109 3.07 17.24 10.65
CA VAL A 109 1.69 16.72 10.64
C VAL A 109 1.67 15.32 11.26
N LYS A 110 0.78 15.10 12.23
CA LYS A 110 0.56 13.78 12.83
C LYS A 110 -0.34 12.94 11.92
N TYR A 111 0.10 11.71 11.65
CA TYR A 111 -0.59 10.83 10.74
C TYR A 111 -0.84 9.44 11.32
N ALA A 112 -1.81 8.76 10.74
CA ALA A 112 -2.05 7.32 10.93
C ALA A 112 -2.07 6.62 9.58
N VAL A 113 -1.50 5.43 9.52
CA VAL A 113 -1.56 4.49 8.38
C VAL A 113 -2.26 3.23 8.86
N LEU A 114 -3.37 2.87 8.22
CA LEU A 114 -4.14 1.66 8.48
C LEU A 114 -4.04 0.74 7.26
N ASN A 115 -3.64 -0.50 7.48
CA ASN A 115 -3.64 -1.54 6.46
C ASN A 115 -4.82 -2.49 6.70
N LEU A 116 -5.61 -2.76 5.67
CA LEU A 116 -6.77 -3.65 5.69
C LEU A 116 -6.70 -4.64 4.54
N GLN A 117 -7.28 -5.83 4.72
CA GLN A 117 -7.42 -6.82 3.66
C GLN A 117 -8.88 -7.15 3.41
N GLY A 118 -9.25 -7.24 2.13
CA GLY A 118 -10.55 -7.74 1.70
C GLY A 118 -10.76 -9.23 1.99
N ARG A 119 -11.99 -9.70 1.81
CA ARG A 119 -12.38 -11.10 2.05
C ARG A 119 -12.87 -11.80 0.79
N THR A 120 -13.26 -11.04 -0.23
CA THR A 120 -13.80 -11.62 -1.47
C THR A 120 -12.67 -12.21 -2.29
N PHE A 121 -12.72 -13.52 -2.51
CA PHE A 121 -11.68 -14.34 -3.17
C PHE A 121 -10.32 -14.36 -2.46
N LEU A 122 -10.26 -13.90 -1.23
CA LEU A 122 -9.09 -13.97 -0.34
C LEU A 122 -9.40 -14.84 0.87
N PRO A 123 -8.40 -15.28 1.66
CA PRO A 123 -8.64 -16.03 2.89
C PRO A 123 -9.63 -15.32 3.81
N ALA A 124 -10.51 -16.09 4.42
CA ALA A 124 -11.51 -15.57 5.36
C ALA A 124 -10.83 -15.08 6.64
N ILE A 125 -10.88 -13.77 6.85
CA ILE A 125 -10.41 -13.08 8.05
C ILE A 125 -11.52 -12.15 8.56
N ASP A 126 -11.28 -11.38 9.61
CA ASP A 126 -12.27 -10.48 10.19
C ASP A 126 -12.75 -9.40 9.20
N ASP A 127 -13.91 -8.83 9.47
CA ASP A 127 -14.54 -7.82 8.62
C ASP A 127 -13.70 -6.53 8.54
N PRO A 128 -13.22 -6.13 7.35
CA PRO A 128 -12.37 -4.94 7.21
C PRO A 128 -13.12 -3.63 7.50
N PHE A 129 -14.43 -3.55 7.25
CA PHE A 129 -15.22 -2.35 7.51
C PHE A 129 -15.39 -2.11 9.02
N ARG A 130 -15.73 -3.16 9.75
CA ARG A 130 -15.83 -3.10 11.22
C ARG A 130 -14.47 -2.89 11.88
N LYS A 131 -13.42 -3.47 11.32
CA LYS A 131 -12.06 -3.23 11.79
C LYS A 131 -11.66 -1.78 11.55
N ALA A 132 -11.96 -1.20 10.39
CA ALA A 132 -11.75 0.23 10.13
C ALA A 132 -12.45 1.10 11.18
N ASP A 133 -13.72 0.81 11.50
CA ASP A 133 -14.45 1.55 12.54
C ASP A 133 -13.73 1.50 13.88
N SER A 134 -13.33 0.30 14.31
CA SER A 134 -12.70 0.11 15.62
C SER A 134 -11.34 0.79 15.69
N GLU A 135 -10.51 0.72 14.64
CA GLU A 135 -9.20 1.36 14.63
C GLU A 135 -9.32 2.89 14.54
N LEU A 136 -10.21 3.43 13.68
CA LEU A 136 -10.40 4.86 13.57
C LEU A 136 -10.98 5.51 14.83
N ALA A 137 -11.85 4.79 15.55
CA ALA A 137 -12.42 5.25 16.82
C ALA A 137 -11.38 5.37 17.95
N ARG A 138 -10.25 4.66 17.85
CA ARG A 138 -9.16 4.68 18.84
C ARG A 138 -8.10 5.73 18.55
N LEU A 139 -8.15 6.38 17.36
CA LEU A 139 -7.18 7.38 17.00
C LEU A 139 -7.30 8.61 17.91
N SER A 140 -6.15 9.12 18.34
CA SER A 140 -6.08 10.40 19.06
C SER A 140 -6.67 11.53 18.21
N PRO A 141 -7.38 12.50 18.83
CA PRO A 141 -7.96 13.64 18.11
C PRO A 141 -6.93 14.52 17.39
N ASP A 142 -5.67 14.47 17.79
CA ASP A 142 -4.57 15.22 17.21
C ASP A 142 -3.94 14.58 15.95
N ILE A 143 -4.42 13.42 15.53
CA ILE A 143 -4.08 12.85 14.23
C ILE A 143 -4.76 13.66 13.14
N ASP A 144 -3.99 14.31 12.30
CA ASP A 144 -4.47 15.18 11.22
C ASP A 144 -4.69 14.47 9.90
N PHE A 145 -3.86 13.48 9.58
CA PHE A 145 -3.87 12.75 8.31
C PHE A 145 -4.09 11.26 8.55
N VAL A 146 -5.06 10.67 7.85
CA VAL A 146 -5.34 9.23 7.94
C VAL A 146 -5.26 8.62 6.54
N PHE A 147 -4.38 7.65 6.38
CA PHE A 147 -4.18 6.87 5.17
C PHE A 147 -4.64 5.43 5.38
N VAL A 148 -5.37 4.88 4.41
CA VAL A 148 -5.83 3.49 4.41
C VAL A 148 -5.35 2.78 3.15
N ASP A 149 -4.61 1.69 3.30
CA ASP A 149 -4.31 0.73 2.23
C ASP A 149 -5.33 -0.42 2.32
N MET A 150 -6.21 -0.51 1.33
CA MET A 150 -7.20 -1.57 1.19
C MET A 150 -6.70 -2.63 0.21
N HIS A 151 -6.02 -3.63 0.75
CA HIS A 151 -5.45 -4.75 -0.01
C HIS A 151 -6.53 -5.77 -0.33
N ALA A 152 -7.10 -5.74 -1.54
CA ALA A 152 -8.25 -6.58 -1.89
C ALA A 152 -8.27 -6.97 -3.37
N GLU A 153 -8.81 -8.17 -3.66
CA GLU A 153 -8.97 -8.67 -5.03
C GLU A 153 -10.08 -7.92 -5.77
N THR A 154 -11.25 -7.75 -5.16
CA THR A 154 -12.42 -7.22 -5.88
C THR A 154 -12.49 -5.70 -5.85
N THR A 155 -12.75 -5.12 -7.02
CA THR A 155 -12.95 -3.67 -7.17
C THR A 155 -14.14 -3.16 -6.35
N SER A 156 -15.22 -3.95 -6.26
CA SER A 156 -16.42 -3.57 -5.51
C SER A 156 -16.16 -3.39 -4.01
N GLU A 157 -15.31 -4.24 -3.41
CA GLU A 157 -14.95 -4.15 -2.00
C GLU A 157 -14.07 -2.92 -1.74
N LYS A 158 -13.14 -2.60 -2.66
CA LYS A 158 -12.29 -1.39 -2.60
C LYS A 158 -13.12 -0.11 -2.74
N VAL A 159 -13.97 -0.04 -3.77
CA VAL A 159 -14.87 1.11 -4.01
C VAL A 159 -15.79 1.32 -2.82
N ALA A 160 -16.38 0.25 -2.28
CA ALA A 160 -17.22 0.32 -1.09
C ALA A 160 -16.46 0.88 0.13
N MET A 161 -15.21 0.47 0.35
CA MET A 161 -14.37 1.00 1.43
C MET A 161 -14.07 2.49 1.23
N GLY A 162 -13.79 2.93 0.01
CA GLY A 162 -13.60 4.34 -0.32
C GLY A 162 -14.80 5.19 0.09
N TRP A 163 -15.99 4.81 -0.34
CA TRP A 163 -17.24 5.49 0.03
C TRP A 163 -17.55 5.40 1.53
N TYR A 164 -17.30 4.26 2.15
CA TYR A 164 -17.52 4.05 3.57
C TYR A 164 -16.66 4.95 4.46
N LEU A 165 -15.44 5.26 4.00
CA LEU A 165 -14.50 6.11 4.72
C LEU A 165 -14.44 7.55 4.21
N ASP A 166 -15.28 7.93 3.22
CA ASP A 166 -15.32 9.31 2.73
C ASP A 166 -15.66 10.29 3.85
N GLY A 167 -14.77 11.25 4.09
CA GLY A 167 -14.85 12.22 5.18
C GLY A 167 -14.35 11.69 6.54
N ARG A 168 -13.91 10.41 6.62
CA ARG A 168 -13.36 9.80 7.85
C ARG A 168 -11.85 9.53 7.73
N ALA A 169 -11.38 9.26 6.53
CA ALA A 169 -9.97 9.18 6.18
C ALA A 169 -9.59 10.32 5.24
N THR A 170 -8.30 10.64 5.13
CA THR A 170 -7.77 11.58 4.15
C THR A 170 -7.54 10.90 2.80
N ALA A 171 -7.14 9.62 2.83
CA ALA A 171 -6.93 8.83 1.63
C ALA A 171 -7.28 7.35 1.86
N VAL A 172 -7.87 6.73 0.84
CA VAL A 172 -8.08 5.28 0.73
C VAL A 172 -7.56 4.84 -0.63
N VAL A 173 -6.57 3.98 -0.65
CA VAL A 173 -6.00 3.44 -1.89
C VAL A 173 -6.13 1.93 -1.90
N GLY A 174 -6.34 1.34 -3.07
CA GLY A 174 -6.35 -0.10 -3.24
C GLY A 174 -5.01 -0.66 -3.72
N THR A 175 -4.72 -1.91 -3.34
CA THR A 175 -3.57 -2.72 -3.75
C THR A 175 -4.00 -4.15 -4.06
N HIS A 176 -3.09 -5.05 -4.35
CA HIS A 176 -3.24 -6.49 -4.60
C HIS A 176 -3.31 -6.92 -6.06
N THR A 177 -4.11 -6.26 -6.91
CA THR A 177 -4.30 -6.80 -8.27
C THR A 177 -3.09 -6.59 -9.19
N HIS A 178 -2.14 -5.74 -8.77
CA HIS A 178 -0.96 -5.35 -9.54
C HIS A 178 -1.27 -4.57 -10.83
N VAL A 179 -2.54 -4.29 -11.12
CA VAL A 179 -2.99 -3.55 -12.30
C VAL A 179 -3.50 -2.17 -11.91
N THR A 180 -2.80 -1.14 -12.33
CA THR A 180 -3.18 0.25 -12.03
C THR A 180 -4.51 0.60 -12.67
N THR A 181 -5.47 1.07 -11.86
CA THR A 181 -6.76 1.60 -12.36
C THR A 181 -6.64 3.09 -12.72
N ALA A 182 -7.62 3.62 -13.44
CA ALA A 182 -7.62 4.99 -13.96
C ALA A 182 -8.77 5.82 -13.36
N ASP A 183 -9.05 5.59 -12.07
CA ASP A 183 -10.21 6.14 -11.38
C ASP A 183 -9.82 7.02 -10.17
N GLU A 184 -8.56 7.51 -10.17
CA GLU A 184 -8.12 8.41 -9.11
C GLU A 184 -8.94 9.70 -9.06
N HIS A 185 -9.50 10.01 -7.92
CA HIS A 185 -10.28 11.22 -7.68
C HIS A 185 -10.40 11.55 -6.19
N VAL A 186 -10.87 12.74 -5.88
CA VAL A 186 -11.23 13.12 -4.52
C VAL A 186 -12.73 12.97 -4.35
N LEU A 187 -13.13 12.17 -3.38
CA LEU A 187 -14.52 11.93 -3.02
C LEU A 187 -15.19 13.20 -2.42
N PRO A 188 -16.53 13.31 -2.42
CA PRO A 188 -17.23 14.54 -2.05
C PRO A 188 -16.89 15.11 -0.67
N GLN A 189 -16.58 14.26 0.32
CA GLN A 189 -16.20 14.71 1.66
C GLN A 189 -14.69 14.92 1.84
N GLY A 190 -13.89 14.78 0.76
CA GLY A 190 -12.49 15.14 0.71
C GLY A 190 -11.52 13.98 0.96
N THR A 191 -11.93 12.74 0.77
CA THR A 191 -11.05 11.57 0.79
C THR A 191 -10.48 11.33 -0.61
N ALA A 192 -9.15 11.29 -0.74
CA ALA A 192 -8.48 10.83 -1.97
C ALA A 192 -8.73 9.33 -2.16
N TYR A 193 -9.06 8.91 -3.39
CA TYR A 193 -9.37 7.52 -3.69
C TYR A 193 -8.79 7.05 -5.02
N ILE A 194 -8.34 5.81 -5.06
CA ILE A 194 -8.04 5.03 -6.26
C ILE A 194 -8.32 3.54 -5.98
N THR A 195 -8.90 2.83 -6.94
CA THR A 195 -9.24 1.40 -6.79
C THR A 195 -8.00 0.52 -6.69
N ASP A 196 -6.96 0.75 -7.50
CA ASP A 196 -5.69 0.03 -7.39
C ASP A 196 -4.53 0.89 -7.91
N VAL A 197 -3.48 1.00 -7.10
CA VAL A 197 -2.27 1.75 -7.48
C VAL A 197 -1.42 0.96 -8.47
N GLY A 198 -1.59 -0.36 -8.51
CA GLY A 198 -0.78 -1.26 -9.30
C GLY A 198 0.53 -1.63 -8.62
N MET A 199 1.35 -2.44 -9.31
CA MET A 199 2.63 -2.89 -8.77
C MET A 199 3.80 -2.01 -9.16
N THR A 200 4.83 -2.05 -8.34
CA THR A 200 6.17 -1.55 -8.59
C THR A 200 7.09 -2.74 -8.84
N GLY A 201 7.51 -2.92 -10.10
CA GLY A 201 8.27 -4.11 -10.49
C GLY A 201 8.25 -4.38 -11.99
N PRO A 202 8.48 -5.64 -12.40
CA PRO A 202 8.62 -6.02 -13.81
C PRO A 202 7.26 -6.19 -14.48
N HIS A 203 6.98 -5.37 -15.49
CA HIS A 203 5.77 -5.42 -16.32
C HIS A 203 5.94 -6.26 -17.59
N GLY A 204 7.12 -6.82 -17.85
CA GLY A 204 7.40 -7.74 -18.97
C GLY A 204 6.73 -9.11 -18.86
N GLY A 205 5.97 -9.37 -17.80
CA GLY A 205 5.27 -10.63 -17.51
C GLY A 205 3.78 -10.47 -17.25
N VAL A 206 3.22 -11.39 -16.46
CA VAL A 206 1.82 -11.35 -16.01
C VAL A 206 1.80 -10.98 -14.53
N ILE A 207 1.34 -9.80 -14.21
CA ILE A 207 1.27 -9.26 -12.83
C ILE A 207 2.55 -9.48 -12.01
N GLY A 208 3.73 -9.28 -12.64
CA GLY A 208 5.05 -9.41 -12.01
C GLY A 208 5.71 -10.78 -12.13
N MET A 209 5.00 -11.79 -12.64
CA MET A 209 5.52 -13.16 -12.80
C MET A 209 5.82 -13.48 -14.26
N ASP A 210 6.75 -14.42 -14.48
CA ASP A 210 7.10 -14.87 -15.83
C ASP A 210 5.87 -15.35 -16.60
N ARG A 211 5.72 -14.84 -17.82
CA ARG A 211 4.53 -15.07 -18.66
C ARG A 211 4.38 -16.51 -19.12
N GLN A 212 5.49 -17.23 -19.34
CA GLN A 212 5.42 -18.58 -19.90
C GLN A 212 4.82 -19.55 -18.88
N GLY A 213 5.26 -19.49 -17.62
CA GLY A 213 4.72 -20.29 -16.53
C GLY A 213 3.23 -20.02 -16.26
N ILE A 214 2.85 -18.74 -16.28
CA ILE A 214 1.46 -18.33 -16.05
C ILE A 214 0.55 -18.77 -17.20
N ILE A 215 0.93 -18.50 -18.45
CA ILE A 215 0.15 -18.89 -19.64
C ILE A 215 -0.03 -20.42 -19.67
N LYS A 216 1.06 -21.16 -19.42
CA LYS A 216 0.98 -22.63 -19.36
C LYS A 216 -0.03 -23.10 -18.31
N LYS A 217 -0.02 -22.54 -17.11
CA LYS A 217 -1.00 -22.87 -16.06
C LYS A 217 -2.45 -22.62 -16.50
N PHE A 218 -2.72 -21.53 -17.21
CA PHE A 218 -4.07 -21.25 -17.73
C PHE A 218 -4.48 -22.21 -18.84
N LEU A 219 -3.55 -22.73 -19.64
CA LEU A 219 -3.83 -23.65 -20.74
C LEU A 219 -4.07 -25.10 -20.27
N ASP A 220 -3.29 -25.57 -19.28
CA ASP A 220 -3.31 -26.99 -18.86
C ASP A 220 -3.93 -27.23 -17.47
N GLY A 221 -4.13 -26.14 -16.68
CA GLY A 221 -4.68 -26.23 -15.32
C GLY A 221 -3.73 -26.84 -14.28
N LEU A 222 -2.48 -27.14 -14.67
CA LEU A 222 -1.52 -27.81 -13.79
C LEU A 222 -0.77 -26.82 -12.89
N PRO A 223 -0.31 -27.25 -11.70
CA PRO A 223 0.56 -26.43 -10.86
C PRO A 223 1.83 -26.03 -11.62
N ALA A 224 2.19 -24.75 -11.57
CA ALA A 224 3.42 -24.22 -12.14
C ALA A 224 4.20 -23.45 -11.06
N ARG A 225 5.53 -23.50 -11.13
CA ARG A 225 6.36 -22.63 -10.33
C ARG A 225 6.33 -21.23 -10.96
N PHE A 226 6.09 -20.24 -10.13
CA PHE A 226 6.13 -18.84 -10.55
C PHE A 226 7.49 -18.25 -10.23
N GLU A 227 8.08 -17.61 -11.23
CA GLU A 227 9.31 -16.84 -11.10
C GLU A 227 9.01 -15.37 -11.39
N VAL A 228 9.75 -14.47 -10.74
CA VAL A 228 9.59 -13.03 -10.99
C VAL A 228 9.99 -12.72 -12.42
N ALA A 229 9.17 -11.98 -13.14
CA ALA A 229 9.44 -11.57 -14.51
C ALA A 229 10.65 -10.65 -14.64
N GLU A 230 11.13 -10.52 -15.85
CA GLU A 230 12.19 -9.58 -16.24
C GLU A 230 11.65 -8.52 -17.22
N GLY A 231 12.36 -7.39 -17.32
CA GLY A 231 12.09 -6.32 -18.27
C GLY A 231 10.89 -5.44 -17.96
N ASP A 232 10.83 -4.29 -18.64
CA ASP A 232 9.83 -3.21 -18.45
C ASP A 232 9.58 -2.88 -16.97
N ILE A 233 10.67 -2.53 -16.27
CA ILE A 233 10.60 -2.24 -14.83
C ILE A 233 9.96 -0.87 -14.62
N GLN A 234 8.84 -0.86 -13.90
CA GLN A 234 8.06 0.35 -13.62
C GLN A 234 7.81 0.51 -12.12
N MET A 235 7.76 1.77 -11.68
CA MET A 235 7.34 2.15 -10.33
C MET A 235 6.01 2.88 -10.46
N ASN A 236 4.93 2.26 -10.03
CA ASN A 236 3.61 2.87 -9.96
C ASN A 236 3.36 3.44 -8.56
N THR A 237 2.98 4.70 -8.54
CA THR A 237 2.77 5.45 -7.29
C THR A 237 1.57 6.37 -7.42
N VAL A 238 1.07 6.83 -6.28
CA VAL A 238 0.16 7.97 -6.22
C VAL A 238 0.74 9.06 -5.32
N LEU A 239 0.63 10.30 -5.79
CA LEU A 239 0.92 11.51 -5.04
C LEU A 239 -0.40 12.09 -4.52
N ILE A 240 -0.52 12.23 -3.20
CA ILE A 240 -1.67 12.81 -2.53
C ILE A 240 -1.24 14.15 -1.93
N GLU A 241 -1.97 15.21 -2.26
CA GLU A 241 -1.77 16.53 -1.66
C GLU A 241 -2.97 16.88 -0.77
N THR A 242 -2.71 17.38 0.43
CA THR A 242 -3.76 17.92 1.29
C THR A 242 -3.92 19.42 1.09
N ALA A 243 -5.11 19.92 1.37
CA ALA A 243 -5.41 21.35 1.36
C ALA A 243 -5.05 21.97 2.72
N ASP A 244 -4.13 22.92 2.72
CA ASP A 244 -3.62 23.52 3.96
C ASP A 244 -4.63 24.45 4.64
N GLU A 245 -5.54 25.09 3.87
CA GLU A 245 -6.51 26.08 4.34
C GLU A 245 -7.98 25.65 4.22
N SER A 246 -8.24 24.40 3.83
CA SER A 246 -9.60 23.90 3.65
C SER A 246 -10.24 23.49 4.97
N PRO A 247 -11.58 23.58 5.07
CA PRO A 247 -12.27 23.01 6.21
C PRO A 247 -11.93 21.52 6.35
N ARG A 248 -11.73 21.09 7.59
CA ARG A 248 -11.49 19.68 7.92
C ARG A 248 -12.67 18.82 7.43
N ASN A 249 -12.43 17.54 7.23
CA ASN A 249 -13.49 16.58 6.95
C ASN A 249 -14.38 16.34 8.20
N SER A 250 -15.42 15.51 8.07
CA SER A 250 -16.37 15.23 9.16
C SER A 250 -15.74 14.61 10.42
N ALA A 251 -14.58 13.98 10.29
CA ALA A 251 -13.81 13.43 11.40
C ALA A 251 -12.72 14.39 11.94
N GLY A 252 -12.69 15.64 11.50
CA GLY A 252 -11.69 16.62 11.92
C GLY A 252 -10.31 16.45 11.28
N ARG A 253 -10.20 15.65 10.21
CA ARG A 253 -8.92 15.36 9.52
C ARG A 253 -8.69 16.30 8.35
N LEU A 254 -7.45 16.35 7.85
CA LEU A 254 -7.11 17.03 6.61
C LEU A 254 -7.88 16.41 5.43
N ARG A 255 -8.37 17.28 4.55
CA ARG A 255 -8.97 16.84 3.27
C ARG A 255 -7.89 16.73 2.22
N ALA A 256 -8.01 15.75 1.35
CA ALA A 256 -7.23 15.72 0.13
C ALA A 256 -7.65 16.88 -0.79
N ARG A 257 -6.66 17.52 -1.41
CA ARG A 257 -6.82 18.48 -2.51
C ARG A 257 -6.79 17.78 -3.85
N SER A 258 -5.86 16.81 -3.98
CA SER A 258 -5.67 16.05 -5.20
C SER A 258 -5.08 14.67 -4.91
N ILE A 259 -5.26 13.77 -5.85
CA ILE A 259 -4.55 12.51 -6.00
C ILE A 259 -4.15 12.38 -7.46
N GLU A 260 -2.89 12.03 -7.73
CA GLU A 260 -2.31 11.92 -9.07
C GLU A 260 -1.50 10.62 -9.15
N ARG A 261 -1.72 9.84 -10.19
CA ARG A 261 -0.87 8.69 -10.50
C ARG A 261 0.44 9.16 -11.12
N LEU A 262 1.56 8.61 -10.61
CA LEU A 262 2.86 8.83 -11.19
C LEU A 262 3.46 7.48 -11.57
N ARG A 263 3.94 7.36 -12.82
CA ARG A 263 4.61 6.17 -13.32
C ARG A 263 6.03 6.53 -13.74
N LEU A 264 6.98 5.87 -13.13
CA LEU A 264 8.39 5.95 -13.50
C LEU A 264 8.82 4.65 -14.18
N ARG A 265 9.80 4.73 -15.08
CA ARG A 265 10.41 3.56 -15.72
C ARG A 265 11.91 3.59 -15.50
N LEU A 266 12.53 2.42 -15.40
CA LEU A 266 13.96 2.33 -15.60
C LEU A 266 14.20 2.30 -17.12
N ASP A 267 15.05 3.21 -17.59
CA ASP A 267 15.54 3.16 -18.95
C ASP A 267 16.39 1.89 -19.08
N THR A 268 16.01 1.02 -20.02
CA THR A 268 16.72 -0.24 -20.32
C THR A 268 17.96 0.04 -21.16
#